data_39b0f809f2701da73e3ddc10fd229f90
#
_entry.id   39b0f809f2701da73e3ddc10fd229f90
#
_cell.length_a   1.000
_cell.length_b   1.000
_cell.length_c   1.000
_cell.angle_alpha   90.00
_cell.angle_beta   90.00
_cell.angle_gamma   90.00
#
_symmetry.space_group_name_H-M   'P 1'
#
loop_
_entity.id
_entity.type
_entity.pdbx_description
1 polymer ?
#
loop_
_entity_poly.entity_id
_entity_poly.type
_entity_poly.pdbx_seq_one_letter_code
_entity_poly.pdbx_strand_id
1 'polypeptide(L)'
;APNFLDLDSDNDSILDAIEKNQDFDGDGAPNFLDLDSDNDSILDAIEKNEDFDSDGAPNFLDLDSDNDSILDAIEKNQDFDSDGAPNFLDLDSDNDTIPDSFEAGSNGSNPVDTDNDGNADFLDLDSDSDSIPDSIEAGTNGASPVDTDNDGTPDFRDLDSDNDTHSDSDEAGPNGNNPWDTDSDSVFNFRDIDSDGDGILDIYEDDIEYGNIIDCNGNGIPNIIDPEECNTFVPEAITPNGDGLNDALIIPGIKRFQNNQIRIFNRWGVLVFEQKNYQNQWKGECNQPGVFIESDRLLPDATYYYIIEFNGERKAVLGSVYLNRINNF
;
A
#
# COMPACT_ATOMS: atom_id res chain seq x y z
N ALA A 1 -54.32 -26.25 17.55
CA ALA A 1 -55.53 -26.63 16.77
C ALA A 1 -55.15 -27.76 15.82
N PRO A 2 -56.10 -28.56 15.23
CA PRO A 2 -55.75 -29.39 14.10
C PRO A 2 -55.29 -28.48 12.94
N ASN A 3 -54.21 -28.81 12.24
CA ASN A 3 -53.59 -27.97 11.21
C ASN A 3 -54.54 -27.36 10.16
N PHE A 4 -55.64 -28.07 9.83
CA PHE A 4 -56.67 -27.58 8.87
C PHE A 4 -57.58 -26.46 9.42
N LEU A 5 -57.44 -26.08 10.69
CA LEU A 5 -58.17 -24.99 11.36
C LEU A 5 -57.16 -23.94 11.92
N ASP A 6 -55.90 -24.20 11.80
CA ASP A 6 -54.87 -23.27 12.13
C ASP A 6 -54.61 -22.38 10.91
N LEU A 7 -54.19 -21.16 11.11
CA LEU A 7 -53.86 -20.21 10.07
C LEU A 7 -52.37 -19.93 10.01
N ASP A 8 -51.62 -20.47 10.98
CA ASP A 8 -50.19 -20.33 11.19
C ASP A 8 -49.76 -21.58 11.97
N SER A 9 -49.42 -22.66 11.24
CA SER A 9 -49.37 -24.02 11.79
C SER A 9 -48.11 -24.34 12.58
N ASP A 10 -46.99 -23.63 12.31
CA ASP A 10 -45.70 -23.72 12.99
C ASP A 10 -45.46 -22.57 13.98
N ASN A 11 -46.30 -21.52 13.91
CA ASN A 11 -46.26 -20.32 14.75
C ASN A 11 -45.03 -19.43 14.55
N ASP A 12 -44.62 -19.26 13.33
CA ASP A 12 -43.51 -18.39 12.93
C ASP A 12 -43.93 -16.95 12.60
N SER A 13 -45.26 -16.70 12.58
CA SER A 13 -45.88 -15.41 12.24
C SER A 13 -46.11 -15.18 10.74
N ILE A 14 -45.81 -16.15 9.89
CA ILE A 14 -46.26 -16.20 8.49
C ILE A 14 -47.54 -17.06 8.41
N LEU A 15 -48.42 -16.72 7.53
CA LEU A 15 -49.69 -17.49 7.43
C LEU A 15 -49.51 -18.65 6.46
N ASP A 16 -50.07 -19.86 6.82
CA ASP A 16 -50.11 -21.05 5.96
C ASP A 16 -50.53 -20.74 4.50
N ALA A 17 -51.38 -19.72 4.33
CA ALA A 17 -51.86 -19.29 3.02
C ALA A 17 -50.81 -18.58 2.16
N ILE A 18 -49.76 -18.02 2.80
CA ILE A 18 -48.61 -17.40 2.17
C ILE A 18 -47.58 -18.46 1.82
N GLU A 19 -47.26 -19.30 2.77
CA GLU A 19 -46.24 -20.36 2.68
C GLU A 19 -46.63 -21.49 1.73
N LYS A 20 -47.91 -21.74 1.64
CA LYS A 20 -48.46 -22.80 0.76
C LYS A 20 -48.01 -24.21 1.19
N ASN A 21 -48.39 -25.19 0.40
CA ASN A 21 -47.98 -26.58 0.59
C ASN A 21 -46.81 -26.90 -0.39
N GLN A 22 -45.78 -26.07 -0.36
CA GLN A 22 -44.51 -26.27 -1.06
C GLN A 22 -43.48 -26.77 -0.04
N ASP A 23 -42.48 -27.39 -0.49
CA ASP A 23 -41.28 -27.84 0.24
C ASP A 23 -40.13 -27.25 -0.56
N PHE A 24 -39.63 -26.05 -0.12
CA PHE A 24 -38.70 -25.25 -0.92
C PHE A 24 -37.30 -25.83 -0.89
N ASP A 25 -36.83 -26.20 0.28
CA ASP A 25 -35.49 -26.76 0.47
C ASP A 25 -35.40 -28.26 0.17
N GLY A 26 -36.57 -28.96 0.11
CA GLY A 26 -36.67 -30.38 -0.22
C GLY A 26 -36.32 -31.31 0.93
N ASP A 27 -36.42 -30.87 2.17
CA ASP A 27 -36.11 -31.66 3.36
C ASP A 27 -37.23 -32.63 3.75
N GLY A 28 -38.46 -32.40 3.24
CA GLY A 28 -39.65 -33.23 3.42
C GLY A 28 -40.68 -32.62 4.35
N ALA A 29 -40.45 -31.46 4.95
CA ALA A 29 -41.46 -30.62 5.58
C ALA A 29 -42.02 -29.65 4.52
N PRO A 30 -43.32 -29.41 4.45
CA PRO A 30 -43.82 -28.30 3.66
C PRO A 30 -43.64 -26.99 4.42
N ASN A 31 -43.42 -25.89 3.72
CA ASN A 31 -43.06 -24.59 4.31
C ASN A 31 -43.99 -24.20 5.48
N PHE A 32 -45.30 -24.38 5.40
CA PHE A 32 -46.24 -24.05 6.48
C PHE A 32 -46.11 -24.91 7.76
N LEU A 33 -45.16 -25.83 7.83
CA LEU A 33 -44.79 -26.67 8.98
C LEU A 33 -43.27 -26.66 9.21
N ASP A 34 -42.60 -25.85 8.50
CA ASP A 34 -41.14 -25.64 8.58
C ASP A 34 -40.86 -24.32 9.27
N LEU A 35 -39.83 -24.23 10.00
CA LEU A 35 -39.39 -23.01 10.71
C LEU A 35 -38.19 -22.33 10.05
N ASP A 36 -37.66 -22.94 8.97
CA ASP A 36 -36.51 -22.53 8.21
C ASP A 36 -36.70 -23.08 6.79
N SER A 37 -37.61 -22.45 6.04
CA SER A 37 -38.17 -22.98 4.80
C SER A 37 -37.19 -23.09 3.63
N ASP A 38 -36.10 -22.36 3.64
CA ASP A 38 -35.04 -22.41 2.64
C ASP A 38 -33.73 -23.05 3.16
N ASN A 39 -33.68 -23.34 4.49
CA ASN A 39 -32.63 -24.07 5.18
C ASN A 39 -31.27 -23.35 5.14
N ASP A 40 -31.30 -22.05 5.28
CA ASP A 40 -30.12 -21.20 5.33
C ASP A 40 -29.60 -20.97 6.76
N SER A 41 -30.35 -21.45 7.78
CA SER A 41 -30.07 -21.31 9.22
C SER A 41 -30.57 -20.01 9.85
N ILE A 42 -31.30 -19.19 9.15
CA ILE A 42 -32.13 -18.12 9.68
C ILE A 42 -33.56 -18.62 9.75
N LEU A 43 -34.30 -18.26 10.77
CA LEU A 43 -35.66 -18.75 10.93
C LEU A 43 -36.66 -17.86 10.18
N ASP A 44 -37.65 -18.43 9.53
CA ASP A 44 -38.77 -17.76 8.84
C ASP A 44 -39.37 -16.61 9.69
N ALA A 45 -39.49 -16.84 11.00
CA ALA A 45 -39.95 -15.84 11.97
C ALA A 45 -39.08 -14.58 12.05
N ILE A 46 -37.82 -14.67 11.67
CA ILE A 46 -36.87 -13.57 11.62
C ILE A 46 -36.94 -12.87 10.27
N GLU A 47 -36.92 -13.63 9.20
CA GLU A 47 -36.91 -13.18 7.82
C GLU A 47 -38.24 -12.58 7.38
N LYS A 48 -39.31 -13.17 7.84
CA LYS A 48 -40.68 -12.73 7.55
C LYS A 48 -41.06 -12.84 6.05
N ASN A 49 -42.29 -12.43 5.75
CA ASN A 49 -42.78 -12.36 4.37
C ASN A 49 -42.53 -10.96 3.79
N GLU A 50 -41.32 -10.42 3.98
CA GLU A 50 -40.82 -9.22 3.32
C GLU A 50 -40.03 -9.65 2.09
N ASP A 51 -39.86 -8.80 1.13
CA ASP A 51 -39.08 -8.97 -0.11
C ASP A 51 -38.18 -7.72 -0.17
N PHE A 52 -36.98 -7.86 0.43
CA PHE A 52 -36.11 -6.73 0.72
C PHE A 52 -35.49 -6.17 -0.57
N ASP A 53 -34.97 -7.03 -1.42
CA ASP A 53 -34.33 -6.65 -2.69
C ASP A 53 -35.35 -6.42 -3.83
N SER A 54 -36.61 -6.81 -3.62
CA SER A 54 -37.70 -6.67 -4.61
C SER A 54 -37.51 -7.55 -5.86
N ASP A 55 -36.89 -8.69 -5.76
CA ASP A 55 -36.73 -9.66 -6.83
C ASP A 55 -37.95 -10.53 -7.06
N GLY A 56 -38.84 -10.63 -6.07
CA GLY A 56 -40.13 -11.35 -6.08
C GLY A 56 -40.14 -12.65 -5.27
N ALA A 57 -39.02 -13.03 -4.65
CA ALA A 57 -38.96 -13.98 -3.56
C ALA A 57 -39.14 -13.24 -2.22
N PRO A 58 -39.91 -13.74 -1.27
CA PRO A 58 -39.87 -13.20 0.08
C PRO A 58 -38.64 -13.75 0.82
N ASN A 59 -38.10 -13.01 1.76
CA ASN A 59 -36.84 -13.35 2.43
C ASN A 59 -36.81 -14.78 2.98
N PHE A 60 -37.88 -15.29 3.59
CA PHE A 60 -37.98 -16.67 4.12
C PHE A 60 -37.90 -17.79 3.04
N LEU A 61 -37.80 -17.45 1.79
CA LEU A 61 -37.60 -18.33 0.62
C LEU A 61 -36.54 -17.79 -0.30
N ASP A 62 -35.65 -16.96 0.20
CA ASP A 62 -34.57 -16.37 -0.54
C ASP A 62 -33.25 -16.73 0.16
N LEU A 63 -32.26 -17.09 -0.57
CA LEU A 63 -30.95 -17.47 -0.05
C LEU A 63 -29.94 -16.33 -0.07
N ASP A 64 -30.36 -15.13 -0.57
CA ASP A 64 -29.56 -13.91 -0.74
C ASP A 64 -30.57 -12.74 -0.72
N SER A 65 -31.07 -12.47 0.50
CA SER A 65 -32.25 -11.60 0.72
C SER A 65 -32.06 -10.13 0.35
N ASP A 66 -30.85 -9.63 0.33
CA ASP A 66 -30.53 -8.26 -0.08
C ASP A 66 -29.88 -8.17 -1.46
N ASN A 67 -29.56 -9.35 -2.05
CA ASN A 67 -29.02 -9.52 -3.40
C ASN A 67 -27.65 -8.84 -3.61
N ASP A 68 -26.84 -8.91 -2.58
CA ASP A 68 -25.46 -8.41 -2.62
C ASP A 68 -24.43 -9.44 -3.10
N SER A 69 -24.89 -10.68 -3.32
CA SER A 69 -24.14 -11.85 -3.75
C SER A 69 -23.47 -12.66 -2.63
N ILE A 70 -23.62 -12.30 -1.37
CA ILE A 70 -23.32 -13.14 -0.23
C ILE A 70 -24.60 -13.91 0.12
N LEU A 71 -24.45 -15.13 0.60
CA LEU A 71 -25.60 -15.91 0.99
C LEU A 71 -25.99 -15.62 2.45
N ASP A 72 -27.29 -15.52 2.74
CA ASP A 72 -27.85 -15.32 4.10
C ASP A 72 -27.23 -16.28 5.11
N ALA A 73 -27.03 -17.55 4.69
CA ALA A 73 -26.35 -18.58 5.49
C ALA A 73 -24.92 -18.20 5.94
N ILE A 74 -24.25 -17.32 5.23
CA ILE A 74 -22.91 -16.81 5.55
C ILE A 74 -23.00 -15.59 6.46
N GLU A 75 -23.86 -14.65 6.13
CA GLU A 75 -24.05 -13.38 6.82
C GLU A 75 -24.72 -13.53 8.17
N LYS A 76 -25.69 -14.44 8.23
CA LYS A 76 -26.46 -14.76 9.45
C LYS A 76 -27.28 -13.57 9.97
N ASN A 77 -28.10 -13.86 10.98
CA ASN A 77 -28.88 -12.85 11.68
C ASN A 77 -28.03 -12.15 12.79
N GLN A 78 -26.86 -11.63 12.41
CA GLN A 78 -26.05 -10.75 13.25
C GLN A 78 -26.20 -9.32 12.75
N ASP A 79 -25.91 -8.35 13.57
CA ASP A 79 -25.89 -6.92 13.29
C ASP A 79 -24.51 -6.47 13.75
N PHE A 80 -23.54 -6.48 12.81
CA PHE A 80 -22.13 -6.34 13.14
C PHE A 80 -21.81 -4.89 13.54
N ASP A 81 -22.28 -3.92 12.78
CA ASP A 81 -22.04 -2.49 13.02
C ASP A 81 -23.01 -1.88 14.06
N SER A 82 -24.08 -2.63 14.42
CA SER A 82 -25.10 -2.21 15.38
C SER A 82 -25.98 -1.04 14.90
N ASP A 83 -26.24 -0.93 13.61
CA ASP A 83 -27.11 0.10 13.04
C ASP A 83 -28.59 -0.26 13.10
N GLY A 84 -28.90 -1.53 13.28
CA GLY A 84 -30.23 -2.11 13.46
C GLY A 84 -30.75 -2.92 12.27
N ALA A 85 -29.99 -3.02 11.17
CA ALA A 85 -30.17 -4.02 10.13
C ALA A 85 -29.34 -5.28 10.51
N PRO A 86 -29.82 -6.49 10.35
CA PRO A 86 -28.97 -7.66 10.41
C PRO A 86 -28.20 -7.81 9.10
N ASN A 87 -27.01 -8.40 9.14
CA ASN A 87 -26.11 -8.50 8.00
C ASN A 87 -26.79 -9.02 6.72
N PHE A 88 -27.62 -10.05 6.80
CA PHE A 88 -28.36 -10.62 5.65
C PHE A 88 -29.38 -9.65 5.00
N LEU A 89 -29.55 -8.48 5.52
CA LEU A 89 -30.38 -7.36 5.01
C LEU A 89 -29.61 -6.05 5.02
N ASP A 90 -28.30 -6.10 5.02
CA ASP A 90 -27.44 -4.94 5.04
C ASP A 90 -26.46 -5.01 3.87
N LEU A 91 -26.28 -3.95 3.15
CA LEU A 91 -25.42 -3.88 1.98
C LEU A 91 -24.01 -3.35 2.31
N ASP A 92 -23.74 -3.06 3.60
CA ASP A 92 -22.50 -2.52 4.14
C ASP A 92 -22.43 -2.91 5.62
N SER A 93 -22.23 -4.21 5.86
CA SER A 93 -22.45 -4.86 7.17
C SER A 93 -21.53 -4.37 8.29
N ASP A 94 -20.36 -3.81 7.97
CA ASP A 94 -19.43 -3.25 8.95
C ASP A 94 -19.41 -1.72 8.97
N ASN A 95 -20.13 -1.09 8.00
CA ASN A 95 -20.35 0.34 7.87
C ASN A 95 -19.03 1.14 7.64
N ASP A 96 -18.15 0.57 6.87
CA ASP A 96 -16.87 1.18 6.51
C ASP A 96 -16.94 1.99 5.20
N THR A 97 -18.09 1.93 4.49
CA THR A 97 -18.43 2.56 3.22
C THR A 97 -18.13 1.73 1.96
N ILE A 98 -17.47 0.59 2.09
CA ILE A 98 -17.31 -0.37 0.99
C ILE A 98 -18.53 -1.31 1.03
N PRO A 99 -19.24 -1.53 -0.06
CA PRO A 99 -20.36 -2.46 -0.07
C PRO A 99 -19.89 -3.92 0.05
N ASP A 100 -20.63 -4.74 0.81
CA ASP A 100 -20.40 -6.17 1.00
C ASP A 100 -20.22 -6.91 -0.32
N SER A 101 -21.02 -6.56 -1.34
CA SER A 101 -20.92 -7.11 -2.69
C SER A 101 -19.54 -6.88 -3.36
N PHE A 102 -18.81 -5.86 -2.96
CA PHE A 102 -17.46 -5.62 -3.43
C PHE A 102 -16.44 -6.44 -2.63
N GLU A 103 -16.62 -6.51 -1.34
CA GLU A 103 -15.73 -7.18 -0.40
C GLU A 103 -15.86 -8.71 -0.44
N ALA A 104 -17.02 -9.23 -0.69
CA ALA A 104 -17.21 -10.67 -0.87
C ALA A 104 -16.38 -11.25 -2.04
N GLY A 105 -16.00 -10.41 -3.01
CA GLY A 105 -15.34 -10.85 -4.22
C GLY A 105 -16.30 -11.60 -5.15
N SER A 106 -15.79 -12.59 -5.89
CA SER A 106 -16.57 -13.27 -6.94
C SER A 106 -17.35 -14.50 -6.46
N ASN A 107 -17.30 -14.84 -5.18
CA ASN A 107 -17.88 -16.06 -4.64
C ASN A 107 -18.45 -15.86 -3.24
N GLY A 108 -19.65 -15.33 -3.15
CA GLY A 108 -20.34 -15.05 -1.90
C GLY A 108 -20.64 -16.28 -1.01
N SER A 109 -20.49 -17.50 -1.52
CA SER A 109 -20.51 -18.71 -0.66
C SER A 109 -19.18 -18.93 0.09
N ASN A 110 -18.16 -18.16 -0.22
CA ASN A 110 -16.86 -18.15 0.44
C ASN A 110 -16.23 -16.78 0.19
N PRO A 111 -16.70 -15.75 0.91
CA PRO A 111 -16.20 -14.40 0.79
C PRO A 111 -14.69 -14.32 1.02
N VAL A 112 -14.10 -13.24 0.55
CA VAL A 112 -12.67 -12.98 0.73
C VAL A 112 -12.38 -12.73 2.22
N ASP A 113 -11.23 -13.16 2.67
CA ASP A 113 -10.60 -12.94 3.97
C ASP A 113 -9.14 -12.68 3.64
N THR A 114 -8.81 -11.41 3.45
CA THR A 114 -7.54 -10.98 2.85
C THR A 114 -6.35 -11.28 3.76
N ASP A 115 -6.43 -10.96 5.04
CA ASP A 115 -5.35 -11.18 6.01
C ASP A 115 -5.36 -12.59 6.64
N ASN A 116 -6.43 -13.35 6.42
CA ASN A 116 -6.67 -14.70 6.94
C ASN A 116 -6.77 -14.75 8.48
N ASP A 117 -7.37 -13.75 9.10
CA ASP A 117 -7.60 -13.72 10.54
C ASP A 117 -8.85 -14.48 10.97
N GLY A 118 -9.74 -14.77 10.01
CA GLY A 118 -10.99 -15.55 10.16
C GLY A 118 -12.25 -14.70 10.15
N ASN A 119 -12.14 -13.38 10.00
CA ASN A 119 -13.21 -12.50 9.56
C ASN A 119 -13.14 -12.38 8.04
N ALA A 120 -14.24 -12.31 7.38
CA ALA A 120 -14.25 -11.97 5.95
C ALA A 120 -14.23 -10.45 5.81
N ASP A 121 -13.68 -9.93 4.72
CA ASP A 121 -13.48 -8.50 4.51
C ASP A 121 -14.77 -7.69 4.74
N PHE A 122 -15.95 -8.16 4.34
CA PHE A 122 -17.24 -7.50 4.58
C PHE A 122 -17.66 -7.39 6.06
N LEU A 123 -16.88 -7.92 6.97
CA LEU A 123 -17.01 -7.86 8.44
C LEU A 123 -15.68 -7.50 9.10
N ASP A 124 -14.81 -6.82 8.39
CA ASP A 124 -13.51 -6.40 8.88
C ASP A 124 -13.29 -4.93 8.52
N LEU A 125 -12.85 -4.13 9.44
CA LEU A 125 -12.60 -2.69 9.27
C LEU A 125 -11.17 -2.37 8.86
N ASP A 126 -10.32 -3.43 8.67
CA ASP A 126 -8.89 -3.36 8.36
C ASP A 126 -8.50 -4.68 7.67
N SER A 127 -9.02 -4.87 6.43
CA SER A 127 -9.04 -6.15 5.72
C SER A 127 -7.67 -6.78 5.45
N ASP A 128 -6.61 -5.98 5.34
CA ASP A 128 -5.25 -6.47 5.12
C ASP A 128 -4.36 -6.42 6.39
N SER A 129 -4.92 -5.91 7.49
CA SER A 129 -4.27 -5.81 8.81
C SER A 129 -3.01 -4.94 8.82
N ASP A 130 -2.96 -3.91 8.02
CA ASP A 130 -1.82 -2.98 7.99
C ASP A 130 -1.94 -1.83 8.99
N SER A 131 -3.10 -1.70 9.65
CA SER A 131 -3.47 -0.68 10.64
C SER A 131 -4.03 0.62 10.05
N ILE A 132 -4.25 0.70 8.75
CA ILE A 132 -5.05 1.73 8.11
C ILE A 132 -6.47 1.16 7.93
N PRO A 133 -7.52 1.84 8.35
CA PRO A 133 -8.88 1.33 8.15
C PRO A 133 -9.31 1.38 6.69
N ASP A 134 -10.06 0.37 6.24
CA ASP A 134 -10.61 0.25 4.90
C ASP A 134 -11.37 1.51 4.44
N SER A 135 -12.11 2.14 5.35
CA SER A 135 -12.79 3.42 5.10
C SER A 135 -11.88 4.59 4.71
N ILE A 136 -10.60 4.53 5.07
CA ILE A 136 -9.57 5.49 4.63
C ILE A 136 -9.06 5.10 3.25
N GLU A 137 -8.82 3.82 3.04
CA GLU A 137 -8.23 3.27 1.84
C GLU A 137 -9.21 3.13 0.68
N ALA A 138 -10.48 2.95 0.96
CA ALA A 138 -11.51 3.01 -0.07
C ALA A 138 -11.61 4.40 -0.76
N GLY A 139 -11.13 5.44 -0.09
CA GLY A 139 -11.26 6.81 -0.56
C GLY A 139 -12.68 7.36 -0.40
N THR A 140 -13.10 8.24 -1.30
CA THR A 140 -14.38 8.96 -1.16
C THR A 140 -15.60 8.22 -1.73
N ASN A 141 -15.40 7.05 -2.30
CA ASN A 141 -16.46 6.26 -2.96
C ASN A 141 -16.17 4.77 -2.82
N GLY A 142 -16.60 4.18 -1.72
CA GLY A 142 -16.40 2.75 -1.44
C GLY A 142 -16.98 1.80 -2.50
N ALA A 143 -18.01 2.20 -3.23
CA ALA A 143 -18.51 1.42 -4.37
C ALA A 143 -17.53 1.34 -5.57
N SER A 144 -16.41 2.04 -5.50
CA SER A 144 -15.29 1.96 -6.42
C SER A 144 -14.03 2.36 -5.64
N PRO A 145 -13.55 1.46 -4.76
CA PRO A 145 -12.36 1.72 -3.97
C PRO A 145 -11.16 2.12 -4.81
N VAL A 146 -10.24 2.83 -4.19
CA VAL A 146 -9.00 3.26 -4.85
C VAL A 146 -8.11 2.04 -5.09
N ASP A 147 -7.38 2.07 -6.18
CA ASP A 147 -6.32 1.15 -6.61
C ASP A 147 -5.23 2.08 -7.15
N THR A 148 -4.30 2.46 -6.26
CA THR A 148 -3.37 3.57 -6.49
C THR A 148 -2.34 3.22 -7.57
N ASP A 149 -1.73 2.04 -7.53
CA ASP A 149 -0.73 1.61 -8.49
C ASP A 149 -1.33 0.97 -9.75
N ASN A 150 -2.65 0.71 -9.75
CA ASN A 150 -3.41 0.07 -10.81
C ASN A 150 -2.97 -1.36 -11.14
N ASP A 151 -2.59 -2.14 -10.15
CA ASP A 151 -2.22 -3.54 -10.31
C ASP A 151 -3.44 -4.48 -10.31
N GLY A 152 -4.59 -4.00 -9.85
CA GLY A 152 -5.88 -4.69 -9.78
C GLY A 152 -6.24 -5.15 -8.36
N THR A 153 -5.42 -4.86 -7.37
CA THR A 153 -5.69 -5.00 -5.95
C THR A 153 -6.09 -3.61 -5.43
N PRO A 154 -7.26 -3.41 -4.84
CA PRO A 154 -7.60 -2.12 -4.22
C PRO A 154 -6.75 -1.89 -2.98
N ASP A 155 -6.49 -0.63 -2.65
CA ASP A 155 -5.62 -0.22 -1.54
C ASP A 155 -6.00 -0.90 -0.21
N PHE A 156 -7.27 -1.06 0.11
CA PHE A 156 -7.74 -1.71 1.36
C PHE A 156 -7.40 -3.22 1.47
N ARG A 157 -6.74 -3.78 0.47
CA ARG A 157 -6.25 -5.17 0.39
C ARG A 157 -4.81 -5.26 -0.02
N ASP A 158 -4.13 -4.13 -0.15
CA ASP A 158 -2.77 -4.03 -0.62
C ASP A 158 -1.88 -3.46 0.48
N LEU A 159 -0.80 -4.11 0.79
CA LEU A 159 0.15 -3.71 1.84
C LEU A 159 1.23 -2.72 1.36
N ASP A 160 1.19 -2.32 0.07
CA ASP A 160 2.13 -1.41 -0.59
C ASP A 160 1.38 -0.74 -1.76
N SER A 161 0.40 0.12 -1.41
CA SER A 161 -0.61 0.67 -2.32
C SER A 161 -0.06 1.44 -3.52
N ASP A 162 1.09 2.09 -3.40
CA ASP A 162 1.72 2.82 -4.50
C ASP A 162 2.89 2.06 -5.17
N ASN A 163 3.21 0.86 -4.62
CA ASN A 163 4.19 -0.08 -5.13
C ASN A 163 5.60 0.50 -5.23
N ASP A 164 5.99 1.27 -4.23
CA ASP A 164 7.29 1.91 -4.14
C ASP A 164 8.30 1.14 -3.28
N THR A 165 7.88 0.02 -2.67
CA THR A 165 8.62 -0.88 -1.78
C THR A 165 8.61 -0.54 -0.30
N HIS A 166 7.98 0.53 0.09
CA HIS A 166 7.60 0.81 1.47
C HIS A 166 6.21 0.23 1.73
N SER A 167 5.93 -0.19 2.94
CA SER A 167 4.61 -0.69 3.27
C SER A 167 3.73 0.45 3.76
N ASP A 168 2.44 0.38 3.46
CA ASP A 168 1.45 1.37 3.89
C ASP A 168 1.50 1.61 5.40
N SER A 169 1.67 0.55 6.19
CA SER A 169 1.83 0.63 7.64
C SER A 169 3.07 1.42 8.11
N ASP A 170 4.17 1.40 7.36
CA ASP A 170 5.37 2.18 7.66
C ASP A 170 5.16 3.66 7.31
N GLU A 171 4.41 3.95 6.25
CA GLU A 171 4.18 5.27 5.70
C GLU A 171 3.01 6.02 6.34
N ALA A 172 1.97 5.30 6.76
CA ALA A 172 0.83 5.91 7.46
C ALA A 172 1.22 6.56 8.80
N GLY A 173 2.37 6.18 9.35
CA GLY A 173 2.81 6.64 10.65
C GLY A 173 2.05 5.96 11.80
N PRO A 174 2.11 6.50 13.03
CA PRO A 174 1.66 5.78 14.22
C PRO A 174 0.13 5.74 14.41
N ASN A 175 -0.65 6.27 13.49
CA ASN A 175 -2.10 6.36 13.60
C ASN A 175 -2.77 6.28 12.23
N GLY A 176 -3.07 5.07 11.77
CA GLY A 176 -3.72 4.83 10.49
C GLY A 176 -5.09 5.50 10.30
N ASN A 177 -5.78 5.84 11.39
CA ASN A 177 -6.99 6.68 11.30
C ASN A 177 -6.72 8.13 10.89
N ASN A 178 -5.47 8.54 10.80
CA ASN A 178 -5.05 9.85 10.33
C ASN A 178 -3.64 9.71 9.74
N PRO A 179 -3.53 9.08 8.57
CA PRO A 179 -2.26 8.84 7.91
C PRO A 179 -1.48 10.13 7.67
N TRP A 180 -0.19 9.99 7.53
CA TRP A 180 0.67 11.11 7.20
C TRP A 180 0.45 11.60 5.76
N ASP A 181 0.58 12.90 5.57
CA ASP A 181 0.62 13.66 4.33
C ASP A 181 1.75 14.68 4.55
N THR A 182 2.97 14.25 4.24
CA THR A 182 4.19 14.95 4.69
C THR A 182 4.39 16.26 3.94
N ASP A 183 4.18 16.29 2.63
CA ASP A 183 4.34 17.49 1.79
C ASP A 183 3.07 18.37 1.75
N SER A 184 1.96 17.85 2.28
CA SER A 184 0.67 18.52 2.37
C SER A 184 0.02 18.80 1.01
N ASP A 185 0.16 17.89 0.07
CA ASP A 185 -0.46 17.99 -1.25
C ASP A 185 -1.86 17.37 -1.30
N SER A 186 -2.29 16.70 -0.23
CA SER A 186 -3.58 16.01 -0.03
C SER A 186 -3.59 14.56 -0.56
N VAL A 187 -2.45 13.99 -0.85
CA VAL A 187 -2.23 12.56 -1.01
C VAL A 187 -1.58 12.06 0.29
N PHE A 188 -2.02 10.95 0.81
CA PHE A 188 -1.36 10.35 1.97
C PHE A 188 -0.08 9.65 1.52
N ASN A 189 0.93 9.59 2.40
CA ASN A 189 2.23 9.00 2.07
C ASN A 189 2.11 7.60 1.46
N PHE A 190 1.28 6.74 2.01
CA PHE A 190 1.07 5.36 1.52
C PHE A 190 0.46 5.27 0.10
N ARG A 191 0.22 6.39 -0.56
CA ARG A 191 -0.27 6.53 -1.93
C ARG A 191 0.58 7.47 -2.77
N ASP A 192 1.67 7.97 -2.19
CA ASP A 192 2.49 9.00 -2.79
C ASP A 192 3.93 8.50 -2.94
N ILE A 193 4.34 8.27 -4.14
CA ILE A 193 5.69 7.80 -4.49
C ILE A 193 6.81 8.81 -4.24
N ASP A 194 6.50 10.02 -3.71
CA ASP A 194 7.43 11.13 -3.37
C ASP A 194 6.88 11.86 -2.13
N SER A 195 6.74 11.10 -1.02
CA SER A 195 6.02 11.49 0.20
C SER A 195 6.39 12.84 0.81
N ASP A 196 7.63 13.32 0.64
CA ASP A 196 8.07 14.60 1.15
C ASP A 196 8.09 15.72 0.08
N GLY A 197 7.81 15.38 -1.19
CA GLY A 197 7.69 16.31 -2.29
C GLY A 197 9.00 16.98 -2.71
N ASP A 198 10.17 16.37 -2.40
CA ASP A 198 11.49 16.95 -2.73
C ASP A 198 11.92 16.67 -4.17
N GLY A 199 11.19 15.76 -4.87
CA GLY A 199 11.43 15.33 -6.25
C GLY A 199 12.36 14.13 -6.36
N ILE A 200 12.62 13.43 -5.27
CA ILE A 200 13.22 12.09 -5.23
C ILE A 200 12.11 11.13 -4.84
N LEU A 201 11.93 10.07 -5.58
CA LEU A 201 10.92 9.07 -5.25
C LEU A 201 11.38 8.22 -4.07
N ASP A 202 10.46 7.84 -3.19
CA ASP A 202 10.69 7.11 -1.94
C ASP A 202 11.48 5.82 -2.17
N ILE A 203 11.14 5.07 -3.22
CA ILE A 203 11.90 3.88 -3.67
C ILE A 203 13.41 4.16 -3.87
N TYR A 204 13.81 5.42 -4.03
CA TYR A 204 15.19 5.81 -4.23
C TYR A 204 15.83 6.45 -3.01
N GLU A 205 15.11 6.71 -1.98
CA GLU A 205 15.62 7.38 -0.78
C GLU A 205 16.27 6.42 0.19
N ASP A 206 15.78 5.18 0.25
CA ASP A 206 16.42 4.11 1.00
C ASP A 206 17.58 3.50 0.24
N ASP A 207 18.80 3.90 0.57
CA ASP A 207 20.00 3.35 -0.06
C ASP A 207 20.38 1.98 0.53
N ILE A 208 19.69 0.94 0.04
CA ILE A 208 19.93 -0.46 0.39
C ILE A 208 21.38 -0.89 0.11
N GLU A 209 22.07 -0.24 -0.80
CA GLU A 209 23.45 -0.59 -1.20
C GLU A 209 24.49 -0.22 -0.14
N TYR A 210 24.20 0.72 0.75
CA TYR A 210 25.13 1.22 1.79
C TYR A 210 24.65 0.99 3.22
N GLY A 211 23.74 0.04 3.44
CA GLY A 211 23.35 -0.44 4.76
C GLY A 211 22.25 0.38 5.43
N ASN A 212 21.11 0.57 4.75
CA ASN A 212 19.92 1.25 5.26
C ASN A 212 20.26 2.60 5.93
N ILE A 213 20.69 3.58 5.16
CA ILE A 213 20.74 4.95 5.66
C ILE A 213 19.33 5.52 5.53
N ILE A 214 18.50 5.19 6.50
CA ILE A 214 17.12 5.69 6.64
C ILE A 214 17.11 7.20 6.98
N ASP A 215 18.21 7.75 7.42
CA ASP A 215 18.40 9.15 7.84
C ASP A 215 19.79 9.60 7.43
N CYS A 216 19.91 10.14 6.25
CA CYS A 216 21.18 10.45 5.61
C CYS A 216 21.84 11.75 6.12
N ASN A 217 21.08 12.69 6.65
CA ASN A 217 21.58 13.94 7.21
C ASN A 217 21.78 13.85 8.74
N GLY A 218 21.27 12.77 9.40
CA GLY A 218 21.42 12.50 10.82
C GLY A 218 20.58 13.41 11.71
N ASN A 219 19.49 13.96 11.20
CA ASN A 219 18.59 14.83 11.95
C ASN A 219 17.54 14.07 12.78
N GLY A 220 17.38 12.77 12.55
CA GLY A 220 16.45 11.88 13.23
C GLY A 220 15.10 11.72 12.51
N ILE A 221 14.98 12.22 11.29
CA ILE A 221 13.82 12.05 10.42
C ILE A 221 14.22 11.08 9.31
N PRO A 222 13.41 10.03 9.01
CA PRO A 222 13.65 9.16 7.88
C PRO A 222 13.63 9.92 6.54
N ASN A 223 14.44 9.49 5.57
CA ASN A 223 14.58 10.18 4.29
C ASN A 223 13.24 10.34 3.55
N ILE A 224 12.41 9.32 3.53
CA ILE A 224 11.11 9.31 2.83
C ILE A 224 10.12 10.38 3.31
N ILE A 225 10.37 10.98 4.47
CA ILE A 225 9.55 12.04 5.06
C ILE A 225 10.36 13.27 5.44
N ASP A 226 11.60 13.42 4.94
CA ASP A 226 12.51 14.54 5.26
C ASP A 226 12.78 15.41 4.04
N PRO A 227 12.03 16.50 3.82
CA PRO A 227 12.23 17.41 2.71
C PRO A 227 13.54 18.22 2.81
N GLU A 228 14.29 18.09 3.91
CA GLU A 228 15.66 18.62 4.00
C GLU A 228 16.59 17.69 3.22
N GLU A 229 16.69 17.93 1.90
CA GLU A 229 17.55 17.19 0.98
C GLU A 229 18.75 16.55 1.68
N CYS A 230 18.83 15.22 1.61
CA CYS A 230 20.12 14.56 1.74
C CYS A 230 21.05 15.19 0.72
N ASN A 231 21.73 16.22 1.12
CA ASN A 231 22.85 16.70 0.33
C ASN A 231 23.65 15.47 -0.02
N THR A 232 23.67 15.10 -1.30
CA THR A 232 24.49 13.99 -1.78
C THR A 232 25.84 14.13 -1.08
N PHE A 233 26.03 13.30 -0.02
CA PHE A 233 27.24 13.46 0.80
C PHE A 233 28.41 13.06 -0.07
N VAL A 234 29.01 14.03 -0.71
CA VAL A 234 30.26 13.81 -1.44
C VAL A 234 31.37 13.88 -0.41
N PRO A 235 32.14 12.80 -0.21
CA PRO A 235 33.19 12.79 0.79
C PRO A 235 34.16 13.97 0.60
N GLU A 236 34.49 14.65 1.69
CA GLU A 236 35.45 15.76 1.65
C GLU A 236 36.85 15.28 1.33
N ALA A 237 37.15 13.99 1.50
CA ALA A 237 38.46 13.41 1.20
C ALA A 237 38.35 11.96 0.74
N ILE A 238 39.32 11.56 -0.12
CA ILE A 238 39.57 10.16 -0.48
C ILE A 238 41.04 9.80 -0.23
N THR A 239 41.23 8.53 0.15
CA THR A 239 42.56 8.00 0.47
C THR A 239 42.82 6.69 -0.30
N PRO A 240 43.03 6.73 -1.62
CA PRO A 240 43.17 5.54 -2.47
C PRO A 240 44.50 4.82 -2.22
N ASN A 241 44.56 4.10 -1.08
CA ASN A 241 45.73 3.37 -0.62
C ASN A 241 45.53 1.84 -0.67
N GLY A 242 44.30 1.38 -0.96
CA GLY A 242 43.95 -0.04 -1.10
C GLY A 242 43.60 -0.74 0.20
N ASP A 243 43.29 0.00 1.27
CA ASP A 243 42.90 -0.58 2.57
C ASP A 243 41.39 -0.88 2.65
N GLY A 244 40.63 -0.46 1.63
CA GLY A 244 39.17 -0.65 1.55
C GLY A 244 38.35 0.51 2.15
N LEU A 245 39.00 1.54 2.71
CA LEU A 245 38.36 2.71 3.29
C LEU A 245 38.65 3.97 2.47
N ASN A 246 37.63 4.65 2.02
CA ASN A 246 37.75 5.90 1.21
C ASN A 246 38.68 5.78 -0.01
N ASP A 247 38.81 4.58 -0.57
CA ASP A 247 39.67 4.31 -1.73
C ASP A 247 39.15 4.95 -3.03
N ALA A 248 37.86 5.29 -3.10
CA ALA A 248 37.25 5.93 -4.25
C ALA A 248 36.32 7.06 -3.80
N LEU A 249 36.02 7.96 -4.72
CA LEU A 249 34.98 8.98 -4.52
C LEU A 249 33.64 8.32 -4.65
N ILE A 250 33.08 7.91 -3.52
CA ILE A 250 31.77 7.30 -3.42
C ILE A 250 30.76 8.40 -3.14
N ILE A 251 29.79 8.53 -4.02
CA ILE A 251 28.67 9.47 -3.91
C ILE A 251 27.44 8.58 -3.70
N PRO A 252 26.88 8.53 -2.49
CA PRO A 252 25.68 7.78 -2.22
C PRO A 252 24.56 8.15 -3.21
N GLY A 253 23.76 7.19 -3.62
CA GLY A 253 22.65 7.40 -4.54
C GLY A 253 22.98 7.76 -6.00
N ILE A 254 24.22 8.04 -6.38
CA ILE A 254 24.58 8.51 -7.74
C ILE A 254 24.18 7.53 -8.85
N LYS A 255 24.15 6.24 -8.56
CA LYS A 255 23.80 5.18 -9.52
C LYS A 255 22.33 5.21 -9.96
N ARG A 256 21.45 5.80 -9.17
CA ARG A 256 20.04 6.05 -9.48
C ARG A 256 19.89 6.92 -10.72
N PHE A 257 20.73 7.94 -10.84
CA PHE A 257 20.73 8.88 -11.94
C PHE A 257 21.51 8.31 -13.14
N GLN A 258 20.87 7.50 -13.96
CA GLN A 258 21.53 6.81 -15.10
C GLN A 258 22.17 7.76 -16.11
N ASN A 259 21.76 9.03 -16.14
CA ASN A 259 22.32 10.06 -17.02
C ASN A 259 23.21 11.06 -16.29
N ASN A 260 23.66 10.73 -15.07
CA ASN A 260 24.56 11.59 -14.32
C ASN A 260 25.89 11.83 -15.05
N GLN A 261 26.52 12.94 -14.76
CA GLN A 261 27.87 13.26 -15.25
C GLN A 261 28.69 13.92 -14.15
N ILE A 262 29.86 13.39 -13.86
CA ILE A 262 30.83 14.04 -12.99
C ILE A 262 31.95 14.68 -13.81
N ARG A 263 32.36 15.89 -13.41
CA ARG A 263 33.53 16.59 -13.92
C ARG A 263 34.37 17.04 -12.74
N ILE A 264 35.67 16.71 -12.76
CA ILE A 264 36.62 17.04 -11.69
C ILE A 264 37.70 17.93 -12.24
N PHE A 265 38.01 19.00 -11.52
CA PHE A 265 38.92 20.05 -11.90
C PHE A 265 40.03 20.19 -10.85
N ASN A 266 41.22 20.54 -11.27
CA ASN A 266 42.27 20.97 -10.37
C ASN A 266 42.06 22.43 -9.88
N ARG A 267 42.90 22.90 -8.95
CA ARG A 267 42.81 24.25 -8.38
C ARG A 267 42.96 25.41 -9.39
N TRP A 268 43.41 25.13 -10.62
CA TRP A 268 43.47 26.10 -11.69
C TRP A 268 42.29 26.05 -12.65
N GLY A 269 41.28 25.24 -12.34
CA GLY A 269 40.11 25.07 -13.18
C GLY A 269 40.34 24.19 -14.42
N VAL A 270 41.46 23.45 -14.47
CA VAL A 270 41.71 22.51 -15.56
C VAL A 270 40.97 21.22 -15.29
N LEU A 271 40.16 20.76 -16.26
CA LEU A 271 39.46 19.50 -16.21
C LEU A 271 40.48 18.35 -16.18
N VAL A 272 40.40 17.48 -15.19
CA VAL A 272 41.29 16.34 -14.99
C VAL A 272 40.60 14.99 -15.11
N PHE A 273 39.29 14.96 -14.81
CA PHE A 273 38.49 13.77 -14.95
C PHE A 273 37.07 14.14 -15.40
N GLU A 274 36.50 13.34 -16.27
CA GLU A 274 35.12 13.48 -16.71
C GLU A 274 34.55 12.09 -16.98
N GLN A 275 33.34 11.83 -16.47
CA GLN A 275 32.65 10.61 -16.74
C GLN A 275 31.12 10.83 -16.76
N LYS A 276 30.49 10.31 -17.80
CA LYS A 276 29.02 10.12 -17.86
C LYS A 276 28.67 8.80 -17.23
N ASN A 277 27.50 8.76 -16.62
CA ASN A 277 27.02 7.60 -15.90
C ASN A 277 28.05 7.10 -14.88
N TYR A 278 28.45 8.01 -13.99
CA TYR A 278 29.43 7.78 -12.94
C TYR A 278 28.91 6.73 -11.96
N GLN A 279 29.75 5.77 -11.58
CA GLN A 279 29.42 4.61 -10.78
C GLN A 279 30.38 4.44 -9.59
N ASN A 280 30.78 5.55 -8.95
CA ASN A 280 31.64 5.54 -7.75
C ASN A 280 33.05 4.95 -7.93
N GLN A 281 33.65 5.10 -9.09
CA GLN A 281 34.92 4.43 -9.38
C GLN A 281 36.17 5.32 -9.37
N TRP A 282 36.05 6.65 -9.24
CA TRP A 282 37.22 7.55 -9.32
C TRP A 282 38.11 7.40 -8.08
N LYS A 283 39.39 7.09 -8.32
CA LYS A 283 40.44 6.90 -7.32
C LYS A 283 41.58 7.94 -7.47
N GLY A 284 41.25 9.08 -8.04
CA GLY A 284 42.24 10.16 -8.28
C GLY A 284 43.11 9.97 -9.53
N GLU A 285 42.60 9.28 -10.55
CA GLU A 285 43.20 9.19 -11.86
C GLU A 285 42.76 10.35 -12.78
N CYS A 286 43.62 10.68 -13.76
CA CYS A 286 43.30 11.62 -14.83
C CYS A 286 42.92 10.87 -16.12
N ASN A 287 41.78 11.19 -16.70
CA ASN A 287 41.37 10.66 -17.99
C ASN A 287 41.40 11.68 -19.14
N GLN A 288 41.84 12.92 -18.86
CA GLN A 288 41.84 13.98 -19.86
C GLN A 288 43.10 14.00 -20.71
N PRO A 289 43.01 14.16 -22.04
CA PRO A 289 44.18 14.31 -22.91
C PRO A 289 44.84 15.67 -22.71
N GLY A 290 46.17 15.69 -22.80
CA GLY A 290 46.97 16.94 -22.71
C GLY A 290 47.22 17.46 -21.29
N VAL A 291 46.71 16.79 -20.27
CA VAL A 291 47.16 17.05 -18.89
C VAL A 291 48.42 16.27 -18.62
N PHE A 292 49.52 16.99 -18.33
CA PHE A 292 50.81 16.38 -18.06
C PHE A 292 50.86 15.89 -16.59
N ILE A 293 50.86 14.60 -16.44
CA ILE A 293 51.07 13.86 -15.20
C ILE A 293 52.06 12.72 -15.44
N GLU A 294 52.53 12.11 -14.36
CA GLU A 294 53.42 10.97 -14.44
C GLU A 294 52.82 9.79 -15.19
N SER A 295 53.60 8.77 -15.50
CA SER A 295 53.26 7.72 -16.44
C SER A 295 52.08 6.85 -16.05
N ASP A 296 51.67 6.85 -14.78
CA ASP A 296 50.56 6.13 -14.20
C ASP A 296 49.19 6.87 -14.28
N ARG A 297 49.22 8.13 -14.74
CA ARG A 297 48.05 9.03 -14.80
C ARG A 297 47.42 9.34 -13.44
N LEU A 298 48.12 9.13 -12.36
CA LEU A 298 47.64 9.44 -11.02
C LEU A 298 47.81 10.92 -10.71
N LEU A 299 46.77 11.55 -10.24
CA LEU A 299 46.77 12.93 -9.82
C LEU A 299 47.53 13.10 -8.50
N PRO A 300 48.30 14.19 -8.29
CA PRO A 300 49.00 14.46 -7.03
C PRO A 300 48.02 14.76 -5.89
N ASP A 301 48.48 14.59 -4.66
CA ASP A 301 47.75 14.96 -3.46
C ASP A 301 47.41 16.45 -3.47
N ALA A 302 46.14 16.76 -3.48
CA ALA A 302 45.61 18.13 -3.54
C ALA A 302 44.11 18.15 -3.34
N THR A 303 43.56 19.36 -3.18
CA THR A 303 42.12 19.58 -3.31
C THR A 303 41.72 19.67 -4.77
N TYR A 304 40.71 18.93 -5.14
CA TYR A 304 40.05 18.94 -6.44
C TYR A 304 38.64 19.45 -6.29
N TYR A 305 38.10 20.06 -7.33
CA TYR A 305 36.76 20.61 -7.36
C TYR A 305 35.92 19.78 -8.31
N TYR A 306 34.66 19.47 -7.94
CA TYR A 306 33.78 18.69 -8.78
C TYR A 306 32.53 19.46 -9.13
N ILE A 307 31.93 19.05 -10.25
CA ILE A 307 30.56 19.35 -10.66
C ILE A 307 29.91 18.01 -10.98
N ILE A 308 28.80 17.75 -10.33
CA ILE A 308 27.93 16.59 -10.59
C ILE A 308 26.66 17.12 -11.21
N GLU A 309 26.33 16.64 -12.38
CA GLU A 309 25.10 16.98 -13.11
C GLU A 309 24.22 15.74 -13.23
N PHE A 310 22.91 15.90 -13.01
CA PHE A 310 21.90 14.84 -13.01
C PHE A 310 20.98 14.91 -14.23
N ASN A 311 21.43 15.56 -15.32
CA ASN A 311 20.73 15.72 -16.58
C ASN A 311 19.31 16.33 -16.48
N GLY A 312 19.12 17.21 -15.50
CA GLY A 312 17.83 17.90 -15.26
C GLY A 312 16.91 17.20 -14.28
N GLU A 313 17.25 16.00 -13.82
CA GLU A 313 16.51 15.27 -12.79
C GLU A 313 16.71 15.93 -11.40
N ARG A 314 17.83 16.57 -11.20
CA ARG A 314 18.20 17.33 -9.99
C ARG A 314 19.11 18.52 -10.33
N LYS A 315 19.22 19.48 -9.39
CA LYS A 315 20.21 20.57 -9.48
C LYS A 315 21.62 20.02 -9.42
N ALA A 316 22.55 20.64 -10.17
CA ALA A 316 23.96 20.25 -10.14
C ALA A 316 24.58 20.50 -8.75
N VAL A 317 25.32 19.52 -8.26
CA VAL A 317 26.10 19.62 -7.01
C VAL A 317 27.52 20.04 -7.31
N LEU A 318 27.98 21.04 -6.59
CA LEU A 318 29.34 21.58 -6.71
C LEU A 318 30.06 21.50 -5.35
N GLY A 319 31.31 21.08 -5.37
CA GLY A 319 32.08 21.00 -4.14
C GLY A 319 33.55 20.72 -4.38
N SER A 320 34.20 20.24 -3.33
CA SER A 320 35.62 19.90 -3.38
C SER A 320 35.91 18.62 -2.63
N VAL A 321 36.91 17.89 -3.09
CA VAL A 321 37.40 16.66 -2.47
C VAL A 321 38.92 16.73 -2.31
N TYR A 322 39.43 16.36 -1.17
CA TYR A 322 40.87 16.27 -0.94
C TYR A 322 41.36 14.84 -1.26
N LEU A 323 42.26 14.75 -2.22
CA LEU A 323 42.94 13.50 -2.57
C LEU A 323 44.23 13.39 -1.74
N ASN A 324 44.35 12.30 -0.98
CA ASN A 324 45.53 11.98 -0.18
C ASN A 324 45.93 10.51 -0.38
N ARG A 325 47.12 10.30 -0.97
CA ARG A 325 47.66 8.95 -1.21
C ARG A 325 48.72 8.53 -0.18
N ILE A 326 49.06 9.44 0.73
CA ILE A 326 50.10 9.17 1.73
C ILE A 326 49.48 8.28 2.81
N ASN A 327 49.97 7.05 2.93
CA ASN A 327 49.74 6.20 4.08
C ASN A 327 50.36 6.88 5.33
N ASN A 328 49.58 7.65 6.06
CA ASN A 328 49.92 7.98 7.41
C ASN A 328 49.45 6.82 8.32
N PHE A 329 50.40 6.04 8.76
CA PHE A 329 50.44 4.90 9.67
C PHE A 329 49.36 4.71 10.67
#